data_6686c0b31da3e9eff9c6a56df1d3675a
#
_entry.id   6686c0b31da3e9eff9c6a56df1d3675a
#
_cell.length_a   1.000
_cell.length_b   1.000
_cell.length_c   1.000
_cell.angle_alpha   90.00
_cell.angle_beta   90.00
_cell.angle_gamma   90.00
#
_symmetry.space_group_name_H-M   'P 1'
#
loop_
_entity.id
_entity.type
_entity.pdbx_description
1 polymer ?
#
loop_
_entity_poly.entity_id
_entity_poly.type
_entity_poly.pdbx_seq_one_letter_code
_entity_poly.pdbx_strand_id
1 'polypeptide(L)'
;MAFFTPSLSPAIVTREIDLTGIVPNVGTTTGVFVGNYRWGPVDKPTLVDNEARLVSLFATPDTNNAVDFHTAAHFSKYSNQLLNIRAVTSAAKNAFDSDTSTGVSSGVSQSSTRSARLVKNNTDFDNQRSAMDSDGHSFVGKYPGSLGNSLQIQLC
;
A
#
# COMPACT_ATOMS: atom_id res chain seq x y z
N MET A 1 9.39 29.87 -20.18
CA MET A 1 10.21 31.09 -20.01
C MET A 1 9.61 32.17 -20.87
N ALA A 2 9.03 33.18 -20.27
CA ALA A 2 8.56 34.35 -21.01
C ALA A 2 9.71 35.33 -21.13
N PHE A 3 10.16 35.57 -22.36
CA PHE A 3 11.21 36.54 -22.64
C PHE A 3 10.61 37.96 -22.57
N PHE A 4 11.23 38.82 -21.83
CA PHE A 4 10.95 40.24 -21.83
C PHE A 4 11.34 40.80 -23.22
N THR A 5 10.37 41.24 -23.99
CA THR A 5 10.65 42.10 -25.13
C THR A 5 10.72 43.54 -24.62
N PRO A 6 11.87 44.21 -24.70
CA PRO A 6 11.97 45.58 -24.26
C PRO A 6 11.11 46.47 -25.20
N SER A 7 10.27 47.31 -24.64
CA SER A 7 9.49 48.32 -25.39
C SER A 7 10.42 49.49 -25.75
N LEU A 8 10.34 49.93 -27.02
CA LEU A 8 11.08 51.09 -27.55
C LEU A 8 10.50 52.43 -27.08
N SER A 9 9.38 52.45 -26.39
CA SER A 9 8.77 53.63 -25.80
C SER A 9 8.46 53.38 -24.32
N PRO A 10 8.42 54.42 -23.45
CA PRO A 10 8.04 54.24 -22.08
C PRO A 10 6.62 53.66 -21.98
N ALA A 11 6.52 52.45 -21.49
CA ALA A 11 5.26 51.74 -21.30
C ALA A 11 5.24 51.12 -19.90
N ILE A 12 4.06 51.13 -19.29
CA ILE A 12 3.80 50.42 -18.06
C ILE A 12 3.46 48.99 -18.44
N VAL A 13 4.37 48.06 -18.10
CA VAL A 13 4.14 46.62 -18.26
C VAL A 13 3.53 46.11 -16.95
N THR A 14 2.25 45.82 -16.98
CA THR A 14 1.57 45.15 -15.86
C THR A 14 1.71 43.62 -16.06
N ARG A 15 2.24 42.94 -15.06
CA ARG A 15 2.25 41.50 -15.00
C ARG A 15 1.29 41.06 -13.94
N GLU A 16 0.20 40.46 -14.34
CA GLU A 16 -0.69 39.79 -13.41
C GLU A 16 -0.16 38.40 -13.11
N ILE A 17 0.10 38.13 -11.85
CA ILE A 17 0.45 36.80 -11.37
C ILE A 17 -0.74 36.27 -10.63
N ASP A 18 -1.47 35.37 -11.29
CA ASP A 18 -2.58 34.66 -10.64
C ASP A 18 -1.99 33.59 -9.70
N LEU A 19 -2.06 33.85 -8.41
CA LEU A 19 -1.66 32.92 -7.36
C LEU A 19 -2.83 32.11 -6.80
N THR A 20 -4.04 32.28 -7.35
CA THR A 20 -5.23 31.60 -6.86
C THR A 20 -5.22 30.09 -7.14
N GLY A 21 -4.38 29.61 -8.06
CA GLY A 21 -4.19 28.17 -8.33
C GLY A 21 -3.29 27.45 -7.35
N ILE A 22 -2.57 28.17 -6.49
CA ILE A 22 -1.69 27.59 -5.46
C ILE A 22 -2.31 27.91 -4.11
N VAL A 23 -3.40 27.25 -3.79
CA VAL A 23 -3.78 27.09 -2.38
C VAL A 23 -2.85 25.99 -1.84
N PRO A 24 -1.82 26.33 -1.03
CA PRO A 24 -1.09 25.28 -0.36
C PRO A 24 -2.11 24.55 0.51
N ASN A 25 -2.31 23.27 0.25
CA ASN A 25 -3.15 22.44 1.11
C ASN A 25 -2.42 22.30 2.45
N VAL A 26 -2.52 23.31 3.27
CA VAL A 26 -2.03 23.29 4.65
C VAL A 26 -3.05 22.47 5.43
N GLY A 27 -2.96 21.16 5.25
CA GLY A 27 -3.78 20.22 5.97
C GLY A 27 -3.47 20.27 7.45
N THR A 28 -4.17 21.13 8.16
CA THR A 28 -4.16 21.15 9.62
C THR A 28 -4.96 20.00 10.22
N THR A 29 -5.73 19.31 9.37
CA THR A 29 -6.63 18.21 9.78
C THR A 29 -5.97 16.87 9.49
N THR A 30 -5.54 16.17 10.52
CA THR A 30 -5.12 14.77 10.43
C THR A 30 -6.36 13.88 10.57
N GLY A 31 -6.63 13.10 9.53
CA GLY A 31 -7.70 12.09 9.58
C GLY A 31 -7.16 10.72 9.92
N VAL A 32 -7.98 9.90 10.54
CA VAL A 32 -7.71 8.47 10.75
C VAL A 32 -8.85 7.68 10.11
N PHE A 33 -8.51 6.69 9.30
CA PHE A 33 -9.48 5.82 8.67
C PHE A 33 -9.08 4.36 8.82
N VAL A 34 -10.03 3.52 9.18
CA VAL A 34 -9.85 2.06 9.28
C VAL A 34 -10.72 1.42 8.21
N GLY A 35 -10.11 0.66 7.32
CA GLY A 35 -10.83 0.06 6.21
C GLY A 35 -10.28 -1.29 5.77
N ASN A 36 -11.05 -1.95 4.91
CA ASN A 36 -10.66 -3.19 4.24
C ASN A 36 -9.99 -2.87 2.91
N TYR A 37 -8.79 -3.42 2.71
CA TYR A 37 -8.01 -3.23 1.48
C TYR A 37 -7.47 -4.56 0.98
N ARG A 38 -7.18 -4.65 -0.33
CA ARG A 38 -6.68 -5.88 -0.95
C ARG A 38 -5.28 -6.26 -0.50
N TRP A 39 -4.44 -5.26 -0.19
CA TRP A 39 -3.03 -5.43 0.12
C TRP A 39 -2.60 -4.44 1.20
N GLY A 40 -1.37 -4.56 1.70
CA GLY A 40 -0.77 -3.60 2.61
C GLY A 40 -0.67 -4.07 4.06
N PRO A 41 0.06 -3.30 4.88
CA PRO A 41 0.27 -3.62 6.29
C PRO A 41 -1.05 -3.60 7.06
N VAL A 42 -1.21 -4.56 7.95
CA VAL A 42 -2.39 -4.72 8.81
C VAL A 42 -2.08 -4.20 10.20
N ASP A 43 -3.07 -3.59 10.85
CA ASP A 43 -2.99 -3.05 12.21
C ASP A 43 -1.84 -2.03 12.39
N LYS A 44 -1.40 -1.41 11.30
CA LYS A 44 -0.34 -0.40 11.32
C LYS A 44 -0.82 0.90 10.70
N PRO A 45 -0.84 2.02 11.46
CA PRO A 45 -1.13 3.33 10.89
C PRO A 45 -0.12 3.68 9.79
N THR A 46 -0.62 3.99 8.61
CA THR A 46 0.22 4.32 7.45
C THR A 46 -0.24 5.64 6.89
N LEU A 47 0.70 6.58 6.75
CA LEU A 47 0.40 7.90 6.22
C LEU A 47 0.14 7.82 4.71
N VAL A 48 -0.99 8.37 4.31
CA VAL A 48 -1.42 8.52 2.92
C VAL A 48 -1.67 10.00 2.67
N ASP A 49 -0.95 10.55 1.73
CA ASP A 49 -1.01 11.96 1.35
C ASP A 49 -1.84 12.19 0.07
N ASN A 50 -1.94 11.17 -0.77
CA ASN A 50 -2.67 11.23 -2.03
C ASN A 50 -3.14 9.84 -2.49
N GLU A 51 -4.02 9.82 -3.51
CA GLU A 51 -4.58 8.59 -4.06
C GLU A 51 -3.51 7.68 -4.69
N ALA A 52 -2.49 8.23 -5.35
CA ALA A 52 -1.41 7.41 -5.92
C ALA A 52 -0.63 6.66 -4.83
N ARG A 53 -0.42 7.30 -3.69
CA ARG A 53 0.18 6.68 -2.51
C ARG A 53 -0.73 5.60 -1.92
N LEU A 54 -2.04 5.85 -1.87
CA LEU A 54 -3.02 4.87 -1.43
C LEU A 54 -2.96 3.60 -2.30
N VAL A 55 -2.97 3.75 -3.63
CA VAL A 55 -2.85 2.63 -4.58
C VAL A 55 -1.52 1.88 -4.42
N SER A 56 -0.42 2.60 -4.24
CA SER A 56 0.91 1.96 -4.11
C SER A 56 1.04 1.11 -2.84
N LEU A 57 0.35 1.49 -1.77
CA LEU A 57 0.42 0.80 -0.48
C LEU A 57 -0.64 -0.30 -0.34
N PHE A 58 -1.86 -0.04 -0.80
CA PHE A 58 -3.03 -0.89 -0.54
C PHE A 58 -3.60 -1.55 -1.78
N ALA A 59 -2.99 -1.37 -2.94
CA ALA A 59 -3.40 -1.82 -4.27
C ALA A 59 -4.72 -1.18 -4.75
N THR A 60 -5.10 -1.49 -5.97
CA THR A 60 -6.35 -1.02 -6.57
C THR A 60 -7.56 -1.67 -5.90
N PRO A 61 -8.69 -0.96 -5.79
CA PRO A 61 -9.91 -1.53 -5.20
C PRO A 61 -10.49 -2.67 -6.04
N ASP A 62 -11.29 -3.49 -5.39
CA ASP A 62 -12.16 -4.48 -5.99
C ASP A 62 -13.61 -4.28 -5.51
N THR A 63 -14.52 -5.15 -5.93
CA THR A 63 -15.94 -5.06 -5.57
C THR A 63 -16.19 -5.07 -4.07
N ASN A 64 -15.32 -5.72 -3.28
CA ASN A 64 -15.54 -5.92 -1.84
C ASN A 64 -15.02 -4.77 -0.98
N ASN A 65 -14.09 -3.97 -1.51
CA ASN A 65 -13.42 -2.90 -0.75
C ASN A 65 -13.47 -1.53 -1.44
N ALA A 66 -14.25 -1.41 -2.51
CA ALA A 66 -14.39 -0.17 -3.27
C ALA A 66 -14.86 1.00 -2.41
N VAL A 67 -15.81 0.76 -1.50
CA VAL A 67 -16.36 1.81 -0.61
C VAL A 67 -15.27 2.37 0.29
N ASP A 68 -14.51 1.51 0.97
CA ASP A 68 -13.46 1.91 1.90
C ASP A 68 -12.33 2.64 1.15
N PHE A 69 -11.92 2.09 -0.01
CA PHE A 69 -10.91 2.71 -0.84
C PHE A 69 -11.32 4.10 -1.31
N HIS A 70 -12.51 4.26 -1.87
CA HIS A 70 -12.96 5.56 -2.37
C HIS A 70 -13.21 6.56 -1.25
N THR A 71 -13.63 6.12 -0.06
CA THR A 71 -13.75 7.00 1.10
C THR A 71 -12.39 7.59 1.49
N ALA A 72 -11.35 6.75 1.58
CA ALA A 72 -9.99 7.21 1.84
C ALA A 72 -9.45 8.11 0.72
N ALA A 73 -9.69 7.76 -0.55
CA ALA A 73 -9.28 8.54 -1.70
C ALA A 73 -9.98 9.91 -1.75
N HIS A 74 -11.27 9.98 -1.41
CA HIS A 74 -11.98 11.26 -1.33
C HIS A 74 -11.46 12.15 -0.20
N PHE A 75 -11.14 11.58 0.95
CA PHE A 75 -10.53 12.36 2.04
C PHE A 75 -9.19 12.95 1.62
N SER A 76 -8.35 12.19 0.93
CA SER A 76 -7.02 12.65 0.48
C SER A 76 -7.07 13.77 -0.57
N LYS A 77 -8.23 14.09 -1.15
CA LYS A 77 -8.43 15.27 -2.00
C LYS A 77 -8.54 16.57 -1.20
N TYR A 78 -8.91 16.48 0.07
CA TYR A 78 -9.11 17.64 0.95
C TYR A 78 -8.00 17.77 2.01
N SER A 79 -7.29 16.68 2.33
CA SER A 79 -6.21 16.65 3.30
C SER A 79 -5.09 15.72 2.83
N ASN A 80 -3.85 16.12 3.08
CA ASN A 80 -2.65 15.33 2.80
C ASN A 80 -2.17 14.51 4.01
N GLN A 81 -2.94 14.46 5.08
CA GLN A 81 -2.59 13.75 6.32
C GLN A 81 -3.69 12.75 6.72
N LEU A 82 -3.77 11.66 5.97
CA LEU A 82 -4.63 10.53 6.31
C LEU A 82 -3.78 9.41 6.89
N LEU A 83 -4.02 9.05 8.14
CA LEU A 83 -3.50 7.82 8.74
C LEU A 83 -4.47 6.68 8.42
N ASN A 84 -4.07 5.83 7.50
CA ASN A 84 -4.89 4.72 7.05
C ASN A 84 -4.44 3.41 7.71
N ILE A 85 -5.39 2.66 8.25
CA ILE A 85 -5.16 1.38 8.94
C ILE A 85 -5.96 0.31 8.22
N ARG A 86 -5.28 -0.73 7.76
CA ARG A 86 -5.94 -1.89 7.17
C ARG A 86 -6.40 -2.84 8.26
N ALA A 87 -7.67 -3.18 8.25
CA ALA A 87 -8.26 -4.23 9.07
C ALA A 87 -8.45 -5.51 8.25
N VAL A 88 -8.22 -6.66 8.87
CA VAL A 88 -8.52 -7.99 8.31
C VAL A 88 -9.13 -8.87 9.38
N THR A 89 -9.84 -9.90 8.97
CA THR A 89 -10.37 -10.90 9.89
C THR A 89 -9.26 -11.81 10.43
N SER A 90 -9.47 -12.43 11.57
CA SER A 90 -8.53 -13.42 12.13
C SER A 90 -8.36 -14.67 11.25
N ALA A 91 -9.30 -14.90 10.35
CA ALA A 91 -9.25 -15.99 9.36
C ALA A 91 -8.38 -15.67 8.15
N ALA A 92 -7.96 -14.39 7.97
CA ALA A 92 -7.09 -14.00 6.87
C ALA A 92 -5.75 -14.72 6.96
N LYS A 93 -5.19 -15.07 5.81
CA LYS A 93 -3.91 -15.77 5.70
C LYS A 93 -3.04 -15.10 4.65
N ASN A 94 -1.73 -15.20 4.84
CA ASN A 94 -0.75 -14.81 3.82
C ASN A 94 -0.60 -15.95 2.82
N ALA A 95 -0.21 -15.63 1.59
CA ALA A 95 0.25 -16.62 0.64
C ALA A 95 1.57 -17.23 1.15
N PHE A 96 1.74 -18.51 0.98
CA PHE A 96 2.94 -19.24 1.40
C PHE A 96 3.24 -20.33 0.39
N ASP A 97 4.47 -20.81 0.42
CA ASP A 97 4.86 -21.95 -0.39
C ASP A 97 4.12 -23.21 0.10
N SER A 98 3.48 -23.94 -0.83
CA SER A 98 2.72 -25.14 -0.51
C SER A 98 3.49 -26.40 -0.88
N ASP A 99 3.20 -27.50 -0.19
CA ASP A 99 3.77 -28.80 -0.47
C ASP A 99 3.33 -29.40 -1.80
N THR A 100 2.23 -28.93 -2.34
CA THR A 100 1.72 -29.36 -3.65
C THR A 100 2.43 -28.57 -4.75
N SER A 101 3.68 -28.90 -4.99
CA SER A 101 4.45 -28.30 -6.05
C SER A 101 4.17 -28.92 -7.37
N THR A 102 3.32 -28.31 -8.15
CA THR A 102 3.44 -28.40 -9.60
C THR A 102 4.48 -27.36 -10.02
N GLY A 103 5.77 -27.69 -9.98
CA GLY A 103 6.78 -26.92 -10.65
C GLY A 103 7.89 -26.27 -9.83
N VAL A 104 7.99 -26.52 -8.53
CA VAL A 104 9.19 -26.12 -7.77
C VAL A 104 10.10 -27.34 -7.59
N SER A 105 11.22 -27.28 -8.25
CA SER A 105 12.30 -28.26 -8.13
C SER A 105 12.79 -28.27 -6.71
N SER A 106 12.49 -29.31 -6.01
CA SER A 106 12.75 -29.57 -4.61
C SER A 106 14.23 -29.74 -4.29
N GLY A 107 14.59 -29.31 -3.18
CA GLY A 107 15.74 -29.66 -2.37
C GLY A 107 15.43 -29.61 -0.90
N VAL A 108 14.21 -29.23 -0.55
CA VAL A 108 13.79 -29.09 0.85
C VAL A 108 12.80 -30.20 1.16
N SER A 109 13.13 -30.99 2.18
CA SER A 109 12.22 -32.01 2.72
C SER A 109 10.95 -31.33 3.18
N GLN A 110 9.84 -31.57 2.47
CA GLN A 110 8.56 -30.97 2.75
C GLN A 110 7.88 -31.69 3.90
N SER A 111 7.69 -30.98 5.00
CA SER A 111 6.84 -31.47 6.08
C SER A 111 5.37 -31.25 5.70
N SER A 112 4.57 -32.30 5.77
CA SER A 112 3.12 -32.26 5.47
C SER A 112 2.28 -31.42 6.45
N THR A 113 2.91 -30.63 7.31
CA THR A 113 2.30 -29.88 8.42
C THR A 113 2.44 -28.37 8.31
N ARG A 114 2.68 -27.85 7.11
CA ARG A 114 2.78 -26.39 6.92
C ARG A 114 1.40 -25.72 7.12
N SER A 115 1.34 -24.92 8.16
CA SER A 115 0.11 -24.19 8.51
C SER A 115 0.10 -22.81 7.92
N ALA A 116 -0.96 -22.47 7.17
CA ALA A 116 -1.15 -21.10 6.72
C ALA A 116 -1.27 -20.14 7.91
N ARG A 117 -0.41 -19.12 7.94
CA ARG A 117 -0.31 -18.16 9.03
C ARG A 117 -0.82 -16.78 8.61
N LEU A 118 -1.22 -15.99 9.59
CA LEU A 118 -1.51 -14.58 9.42
C LEU A 118 -0.28 -13.78 9.88
N VAL A 119 0.39 -13.13 8.93
CA VAL A 119 1.48 -12.19 9.17
C VAL A 119 0.97 -10.79 8.80
N LYS A 120 0.79 -9.95 9.79
CA LYS A 120 0.12 -8.64 9.64
C LYS A 120 1.04 -7.55 9.08
N ASN A 121 2.27 -7.52 9.56
CA ASN A 121 3.28 -6.50 9.23
C ASN A 121 4.69 -7.00 9.53
N ASN A 122 5.71 -6.19 9.28
CA ASN A 122 7.10 -6.59 9.49
C ASN A 122 7.41 -6.98 10.94
N THR A 123 6.86 -6.28 11.92
CA THR A 123 7.07 -6.61 13.34
C THR A 123 6.50 -7.98 13.68
N ASP A 124 5.31 -8.27 13.16
CA ASP A 124 4.68 -9.57 13.34
C ASP A 124 5.45 -10.69 12.62
N PHE A 125 6.01 -10.39 11.43
CA PHE A 125 6.90 -11.30 10.73
C PHE A 125 8.14 -11.66 11.58
N ASP A 126 8.81 -10.66 12.15
CA ASP A 126 9.98 -10.89 12.98
C ASP A 126 9.67 -11.73 14.21
N ASN A 127 8.49 -11.51 14.82
CA ASN A 127 8.01 -12.28 15.97
C ASN A 127 7.69 -13.75 15.62
N GLN A 128 7.19 -14.00 14.41
CA GLN A 128 6.78 -15.32 13.96
C GLN A 128 7.87 -16.08 13.19
N ARG A 129 9.01 -15.45 12.90
CA ARG A 129 10.05 -15.99 12.04
C ARG A 129 10.53 -17.38 12.45
N SER A 130 10.87 -17.56 13.73
CA SER A 130 11.37 -18.86 14.19
C SER A 130 10.31 -19.97 14.09
N ALA A 131 9.03 -19.63 14.25
CA ALA A 131 7.95 -20.57 14.07
C ALA A 131 7.71 -20.91 12.58
N MET A 132 7.88 -19.96 11.68
CA MET A 132 7.83 -20.19 10.24
C MET A 132 8.99 -21.06 9.75
N ASP A 133 10.19 -20.81 10.24
CA ASP A 133 11.38 -21.64 9.96
C ASP A 133 11.16 -23.08 10.46
N SER A 134 10.54 -23.23 11.63
CA SER A 134 10.20 -24.52 12.22
C SER A 134 9.14 -25.28 11.41
N ASP A 135 8.17 -24.57 10.84
CA ASP A 135 7.15 -25.12 9.95
C ASP A 135 7.68 -25.42 8.53
N GLY A 136 8.92 -25.03 8.24
CA GLY A 136 9.59 -25.26 6.96
C GLY A 136 9.12 -24.34 5.82
N HIS A 137 8.60 -23.15 6.12
CA HIS A 137 8.27 -22.16 5.11
C HIS A 137 9.52 -21.49 4.55
N SER A 138 9.72 -21.58 3.25
CA SER A 138 10.80 -20.89 2.54
C SER A 138 10.35 -19.49 2.07
N PHE A 139 9.09 -19.35 1.71
CA PHE A 139 8.53 -18.10 1.19
C PHE A 139 7.14 -17.83 1.79
N VAL A 140 6.96 -16.62 2.25
CA VAL A 140 5.68 -16.13 2.78
C VAL A 140 5.36 -14.77 2.15
N GLY A 141 4.14 -14.62 1.66
CA GLY A 141 3.66 -13.33 1.13
C GLY A 141 3.70 -12.26 2.23
N LYS A 142 4.21 -11.09 1.90
CA LYS A 142 4.45 -10.01 2.87
C LYS A 142 3.20 -9.58 3.64
N TYR A 143 2.03 -9.64 2.98
CA TYR A 143 0.76 -9.21 3.57
C TYR A 143 -0.34 -10.23 3.30
N PRO A 144 -1.35 -10.34 4.16
CA PRO A 144 -2.46 -11.26 3.97
C PRO A 144 -3.39 -10.80 2.85
N GLY A 145 -4.00 -11.76 2.17
CA GLY A 145 -5.02 -11.54 1.16
C GLY A 145 -4.78 -12.28 -0.14
N SER A 146 -5.83 -12.40 -0.95
CA SER A 146 -5.83 -13.16 -2.21
C SER A 146 -4.83 -12.64 -3.25
N LEU A 147 -4.45 -11.37 -3.18
CA LEU A 147 -3.46 -10.79 -4.09
C LEU A 147 -2.09 -11.47 -3.96
N GLY A 148 -1.76 -11.98 -2.77
CA GLY A 148 -0.55 -12.75 -2.53
C GLY A 148 -0.44 -14.03 -3.36
N ASN A 149 -1.57 -14.61 -3.77
CA ASN A 149 -1.60 -15.83 -4.58
C ASN A 149 -1.14 -15.60 -6.02
N SER A 150 -1.05 -14.35 -6.47
CA SER A 150 -0.50 -14.00 -7.79
C SER A 150 1.02 -13.85 -7.81
N LEU A 151 1.68 -13.92 -6.67
CA LEU A 151 3.14 -13.86 -6.59
C LEU A 151 3.75 -15.15 -7.15
N GLN A 152 4.76 -14.98 -7.98
CA GLN A 152 5.56 -16.08 -8.52
C GLN A 152 7.01 -15.87 -8.13
N ILE A 153 7.67 -16.93 -7.70
CA ILE A 153 9.07 -16.93 -7.34
C ILE A 153 9.79 -17.90 -8.28
N GLN A 154 10.80 -17.40 -8.98
CA GLN A 154 11.66 -18.20 -9.83
C GLN A 154 13.08 -18.13 -9.29
N LEU A 155 13.65 -19.28 -9.02
CA LEU A 155 15.05 -19.42 -8.62
C LEU A 155 15.85 -19.84 -9.86
N CYS A 156 16.93 -19.11 -10.15
CA CYS A 156 17.85 -19.41 -11.24
C CYS A 156 19.12 -20.03 -10.68
#